data_b314db76b7a4a3b2736e4725d1f16cba
#
_entry.id   b314db76b7a4a3b2736e4725d1f16cba
#
_cell.length_a   1.000
_cell.length_b   1.000
_cell.length_c   1.000
_cell.angle_alpha   90.00
_cell.angle_beta   90.00
_cell.angle_gamma   90.00
#
_symmetry.space_group_name_H-M   'P 1'
#
loop_
_entity.id
_entity.type
_entity.pdbx_description
1 polymer ?
#
loop_
_entity_poly.entity_id
_entity_poly.type
_entity_poly.pdbx_seq_one_letter_code
_entity_poly.pdbx_strand_id
1 'polypeptide(L)'
;MKIKRIEHIAIAVKSMAQSREIFEAKLGFSLEYEEFLPQYNTRLAMYPVGQTYIELLESDGDNTETARWIAEHGEGLFHICFEVEDVEEALDELKRKGVKLIDEQPRIGHANSRIAFLDPKSTGNVVIELAELANPS
;
A
#
# COMPACT_ATOMS: atom_id res chain seq x y z
N MET A 1 19.59 4.55 1.38
CA MET A 1 18.18 4.28 1.77
C MET A 1 18.15 3.22 2.85
N LYS A 2 17.48 3.52 3.92
CA LYS A 2 17.35 2.55 5.00
C LYS A 2 15.93 1.97 4.99
N ILE A 3 15.83 0.70 4.65
CA ILE A 3 14.57 -0.06 4.70
C ILE A 3 14.48 -0.67 6.08
N LYS A 4 13.38 -0.37 6.79
CA LYS A 4 13.22 -0.80 8.19
C LYS A 4 12.47 -2.14 8.28
N ARG A 5 11.48 -2.36 7.42
CA ARG A 5 10.68 -3.58 7.42
C ARG A 5 9.70 -3.56 6.24
N ILE A 6 9.02 -4.68 6.03
CA ILE A 6 7.80 -4.66 5.21
C ILE A 6 6.72 -4.03 6.07
N GLU A 7 6.22 -2.88 5.64
CA GLU A 7 5.18 -2.19 6.39
C GLU A 7 3.83 -2.87 6.17
N HIS A 8 3.47 -3.12 4.89
CA HIS A 8 2.25 -3.86 4.60
C HIS A 8 2.32 -4.56 3.26
N ILE A 9 1.46 -5.57 3.15
CA ILE A 9 1.15 -6.25 1.89
C ILE A 9 -0.29 -5.91 1.57
N ALA A 10 -0.53 -5.28 0.42
CA ALA A 10 -1.86 -4.81 0.03
C ALA A 10 -2.55 -5.83 -0.85
N ILE A 11 -3.83 -6.05 -0.57
CA ILE A 11 -4.71 -6.91 -1.33
C ILE A 11 -5.89 -6.06 -1.81
N ALA A 12 -6.07 -6.00 -3.13
CA ALA A 12 -7.17 -5.27 -3.73
C ALA A 12 -8.40 -6.16 -3.76
N VAL A 13 -9.51 -5.69 -3.21
CA VAL A 13 -10.73 -6.47 -3.06
C VAL A 13 -11.93 -5.73 -3.67
N LYS A 14 -12.89 -6.49 -4.20
CA LYS A 14 -14.13 -5.93 -4.75
C LYS A 14 -15.13 -5.59 -3.64
N SER A 15 -15.11 -6.36 -2.55
CA SER A 15 -16.03 -6.17 -1.43
C SER A 15 -15.28 -6.26 -0.12
N MET A 16 -15.19 -5.13 0.57
CA MET A 16 -14.57 -5.07 1.90
C MET A 16 -15.33 -5.97 2.88
N ALA A 17 -16.67 -5.95 2.85
CA ALA A 17 -17.48 -6.74 3.76
C ALA A 17 -17.20 -8.24 3.62
N GLN A 18 -17.17 -8.74 2.37
CA GLN A 18 -16.91 -10.16 2.13
C GLN A 18 -15.47 -10.54 2.49
N SER A 19 -14.52 -9.69 2.16
CA SER A 19 -13.11 -9.93 2.45
C SER A 19 -12.83 -9.92 3.95
N ARG A 20 -13.44 -8.98 4.67
CA ARG A 20 -13.31 -8.94 6.13
C ARG A 20 -13.87 -10.18 6.79
N GLU A 21 -14.97 -10.74 6.28
CA GLU A 21 -15.48 -12.00 6.82
C GLU A 21 -14.47 -13.14 6.66
N ILE A 22 -13.82 -13.19 5.50
CA ILE A 22 -12.79 -14.21 5.26
C ILE A 22 -11.63 -14.02 6.23
N PHE A 23 -11.08 -12.82 6.31
CA PHE A 23 -9.89 -12.58 7.12
C PHE A 23 -10.18 -12.63 8.62
N GLU A 24 -11.29 -12.08 9.07
CA GLU A 24 -11.62 -12.01 10.49
C GLU A 24 -12.30 -13.28 10.98
N ALA A 25 -13.44 -13.65 10.36
CA ALA A 25 -14.23 -14.77 10.87
C ALA A 25 -13.61 -16.13 10.55
N LYS A 26 -13.05 -16.30 9.36
CA LYS A 26 -12.52 -17.61 8.94
C LYS A 26 -11.04 -17.78 9.24
N LEU A 27 -10.23 -16.76 8.99
CA LEU A 27 -8.79 -16.85 9.20
C LEU A 27 -8.34 -16.37 10.57
N GLY A 28 -9.20 -15.66 11.30
CA GLY A 28 -8.91 -15.24 12.67
C GLY A 28 -8.01 -14.03 12.81
N PHE A 29 -7.89 -13.23 11.76
CA PHE A 29 -7.11 -11.98 11.83
C PHE A 29 -7.86 -10.96 12.68
N SER A 30 -7.12 -10.13 13.41
CA SER A 30 -7.70 -9.08 14.26
C SER A 30 -7.54 -7.74 13.59
N LEU A 31 -8.65 -7.08 13.29
CA LEU A 31 -8.64 -5.75 12.69
C LEU A 31 -8.07 -4.74 13.67
N GLU A 32 -7.09 -3.94 13.22
CA GLU A 32 -6.59 -2.84 14.04
C GLU A 32 -7.35 -1.55 13.74
N TYR A 33 -7.52 -1.22 12.46
CA TYR A 33 -8.31 -0.03 12.10
C TYR A 33 -8.76 -0.11 10.64
N GLU A 34 -9.81 0.67 10.35
CA GLU A 34 -10.25 1.00 9.01
C GLU A 34 -10.03 2.49 8.76
N GLU A 35 -9.82 2.84 7.51
CA GLU A 35 -9.68 4.25 7.13
C GLU A 35 -10.26 4.44 5.74
N PHE A 36 -10.91 5.58 5.52
CA PHE A 36 -11.29 6.01 4.17
C PHE A 36 -10.41 7.18 3.78
N LEU A 37 -9.73 7.07 2.63
CA LEU A 37 -8.87 8.11 2.10
C LEU A 37 -9.62 8.85 1.00
N PRO A 38 -10.24 10.01 1.31
CA PRO A 38 -11.06 10.72 0.32
C PRO A 38 -10.25 11.20 -0.89
N GLN A 39 -8.97 11.51 -0.70
CA GLN A 39 -8.10 11.94 -1.79
C GLN A 39 -7.88 10.85 -2.85
N TYR A 40 -8.07 9.57 -2.48
CA TYR A 40 -7.94 8.44 -3.40
C TYR A 40 -9.26 7.70 -3.61
N ASN A 41 -10.30 8.13 -2.91
CA ASN A 41 -11.61 7.49 -2.95
C ASN A 41 -11.53 5.98 -2.69
N THR A 42 -10.77 5.62 -1.67
CA THR A 42 -10.43 4.22 -1.36
C THR A 42 -10.55 3.98 0.14
N ARG A 43 -11.16 2.84 0.48
CA ARG A 43 -11.28 2.37 1.86
C ARG A 43 -10.22 1.31 2.11
N LEU A 44 -9.63 1.33 3.30
CA LEU A 44 -8.67 0.30 3.67
C LEU A 44 -8.99 -0.29 5.05
N ALA A 45 -8.54 -1.54 5.25
CA ALA A 45 -8.59 -2.23 6.53
C ALA A 45 -7.22 -2.81 6.82
N MET A 46 -6.72 -2.59 8.04
CA MET A 46 -5.35 -2.97 8.42
C MET A 46 -5.37 -4.03 9.50
N TYR A 47 -4.69 -5.15 9.22
CA TYR A 47 -4.57 -6.28 10.13
C TYR A 47 -3.09 -6.50 10.48
N PRO A 48 -2.70 -6.33 11.74
CA PRO A 48 -1.30 -6.59 12.11
C PRO A 48 -0.97 -8.09 12.10
N VAL A 49 0.18 -8.42 11.55
CA VAL A 49 0.73 -9.77 11.55
C VAL A 49 2.22 -9.62 11.86
N GLY A 50 2.59 -9.84 13.12
CA GLY A 50 3.94 -9.53 13.56
C GLY A 50 4.24 -8.06 13.39
N GLN A 51 5.32 -7.75 12.68
CA GLN A 51 5.72 -6.36 12.41
C GLN A 51 5.15 -5.83 11.08
N THR A 52 4.37 -6.63 10.38
CA THR A 52 3.82 -6.31 9.08
C THR A 52 2.30 -6.19 9.19
N TYR A 53 1.69 -5.47 8.27
CA TYR A 53 0.24 -5.42 8.15
C TYR A 53 -0.20 -6.09 6.86
N ILE A 54 -1.34 -6.77 6.91
CA ILE A 54 -2.13 -7.07 5.71
C ILE A 54 -3.10 -5.91 5.54
N GLU A 55 -3.12 -5.32 4.35
CA GLU A 55 -4.01 -4.21 4.02
C GLU A 55 -5.02 -4.67 2.98
N LEU A 56 -6.31 -4.55 3.29
CA LEU A 56 -7.35 -4.74 2.28
C LEU A 56 -7.71 -3.37 1.72
N LEU A 57 -7.77 -3.25 0.39
CA LEU A 57 -8.12 -2.01 -0.30
C LEU A 57 -9.37 -2.22 -1.13
N GLU A 58 -10.37 -1.38 -0.92
CA GLU A 58 -11.60 -1.37 -1.71
C GLU A 58 -11.79 0.01 -2.32
N SER A 59 -11.96 0.03 -3.65
CA SER A 59 -12.25 1.26 -4.37
C SER A 59 -13.69 1.70 -4.14
N ASP A 60 -13.88 3.01 -3.97
CA ASP A 60 -15.21 3.61 -4.02
C ASP A 60 -15.41 4.14 -5.45
N GLY A 61 -16.09 3.33 -6.27
CA GLY A 61 -16.31 3.65 -7.69
C GLY A 61 -15.23 3.07 -8.60
N ASP A 62 -15.30 3.44 -9.88
CA ASP A 62 -14.48 2.83 -10.93
C ASP A 62 -13.24 3.64 -11.30
N ASN A 63 -13.15 4.86 -10.81
CA ASN A 63 -12.09 5.79 -11.22
C ASN A 63 -11.03 5.95 -10.12
N THR A 64 -10.41 4.85 -9.74
CA THR A 64 -9.33 4.85 -8.75
C THR A 64 -8.20 3.94 -9.23
N GLU A 65 -7.02 4.11 -8.64
CA GLU A 65 -5.88 3.23 -8.94
C GLU A 65 -6.21 1.77 -8.62
N THR A 66 -6.87 1.52 -7.48
CA THR A 66 -7.28 0.18 -7.06
C THR A 66 -8.27 -0.44 -8.04
N ALA A 67 -9.29 0.32 -8.46
CA ALA A 67 -10.27 -0.18 -9.43
C ALA A 67 -9.64 -0.50 -10.78
N ARG A 68 -8.73 0.35 -11.25
CA ARG A 68 -8.02 0.10 -12.51
C ARG A 68 -7.15 -1.14 -12.43
N TRP A 69 -6.49 -1.33 -11.29
CA TRP A 69 -5.66 -2.52 -11.08
C TRP A 69 -6.52 -3.79 -11.08
N ILE A 70 -7.67 -3.78 -10.38
CA ILE A 70 -8.59 -4.94 -10.36
C ILE A 70 -9.14 -5.22 -11.76
N ALA A 71 -9.48 -4.19 -12.53
CA ALA A 71 -9.99 -4.38 -13.90
C ALA A 71 -8.96 -5.07 -14.79
N GLU A 72 -7.68 -4.82 -14.55
CA GLU A 72 -6.58 -5.36 -15.34
C GLU A 72 -6.11 -6.73 -14.86
N HIS A 73 -6.09 -6.96 -13.53
CA HIS A 73 -5.49 -8.15 -12.92
C HIS A 73 -6.46 -9.03 -12.13
N GLY A 74 -7.67 -8.52 -11.82
CA GLY A 74 -8.58 -9.19 -10.89
C GLY A 74 -8.27 -8.84 -9.44
N GLU A 75 -9.09 -9.36 -8.51
CA GLU A 75 -8.80 -9.24 -7.08
C GLU A 75 -7.54 -10.00 -6.72
N GLY A 76 -6.85 -9.56 -5.70
CA GLY A 76 -5.71 -10.29 -5.15
C GLY A 76 -4.58 -9.39 -4.72
N LEU A 77 -3.40 -9.99 -4.61
CA LEU A 77 -2.19 -9.27 -4.20
C LEU A 77 -1.93 -8.10 -5.14
N PHE A 78 -1.81 -6.92 -4.56
CA PHE A 78 -1.68 -5.67 -5.30
C PHE A 78 -0.26 -5.12 -5.20
N HIS A 79 0.18 -4.76 -4.00
CA HIS A 79 1.52 -4.21 -3.84
C HIS A 79 2.12 -4.57 -2.49
N ILE A 80 3.43 -4.36 -2.41
CA ILE A 80 4.19 -4.51 -1.18
C ILE A 80 4.74 -3.14 -0.80
N CYS A 81 4.62 -2.76 0.47
CA CYS A 81 5.10 -1.50 0.97
C CYS A 81 6.26 -1.71 1.94
N PHE A 82 7.35 -1.00 1.71
CA PHE A 82 8.49 -0.98 2.63
C PHE A 82 8.49 0.31 3.43
N GLU A 83 8.63 0.19 4.74
CA GLU A 83 8.87 1.35 5.58
C GLU A 83 10.32 1.80 5.43
N VAL A 84 10.50 3.09 5.14
CA VAL A 84 11.83 3.70 5.04
C VAL A 84 11.94 4.81 6.08
N GLU A 85 13.19 5.13 6.43
CA GLU A 85 13.43 6.19 7.42
C GLU A 85 13.15 7.57 6.85
N ASP A 86 13.48 7.80 5.59
CA ASP A 86 13.31 9.09 4.92
C ASP A 86 12.93 8.83 3.47
N VAL A 87 11.66 9.09 3.12
CA VAL A 87 11.15 8.78 1.78
C VAL A 87 11.77 9.68 0.72
N GLU A 88 12.04 10.94 1.03
CA GLU A 88 12.65 11.85 0.04
C GLU A 88 14.08 11.40 -0.30
N GLU A 89 14.86 11.06 0.71
CA GLU A 89 16.20 10.51 0.51
C GLU A 89 16.16 9.23 -0.30
N ALA A 90 15.20 8.34 0.02
CA ALA A 90 15.04 7.09 -0.70
C ALA A 90 14.74 7.33 -2.18
N LEU A 91 13.83 8.26 -2.49
CA LEU A 91 13.50 8.59 -3.89
C LEU A 91 14.70 9.17 -4.64
N ASP A 92 15.46 10.04 -3.99
CA ASP A 92 16.67 10.63 -4.59
C ASP A 92 17.70 9.55 -4.92
N GLU A 93 17.92 8.63 -3.98
CA GLU A 93 18.86 7.53 -4.18
C GLU A 93 18.42 6.62 -5.33
N LEU A 94 17.15 6.24 -5.36
CA LEU A 94 16.62 5.36 -6.40
C LEU A 94 16.70 6.02 -7.78
N LYS A 95 16.39 7.31 -7.85
CA LYS A 95 16.48 8.08 -9.09
C LYS A 95 17.92 8.10 -9.60
N ARG A 96 18.89 8.31 -8.72
CA ARG A 96 20.32 8.29 -9.08
C ARG A 96 20.75 6.92 -9.62
N LYS A 97 20.13 5.84 -9.13
CA LYS A 97 20.40 4.47 -9.57
C LYS A 97 19.63 4.06 -10.82
N GLY A 98 18.86 4.98 -11.40
CA GLY A 98 18.12 4.72 -12.63
C GLY A 98 16.79 4.04 -12.45
N VAL A 99 16.29 3.95 -11.21
CA VAL A 99 14.96 3.41 -10.95
C VAL A 99 13.91 4.47 -11.31
N LYS A 100 12.95 4.08 -12.13
CA LYS A 100 11.87 4.99 -12.51
C LYS A 100 10.84 5.06 -11.39
N LEU A 101 10.31 6.26 -11.16
CA LEU A 101 9.36 6.54 -10.10
C LEU A 101 8.01 6.87 -10.71
N ILE A 102 6.92 6.35 -10.10
CA ILE A 102 5.58 6.87 -10.37
C ILE A 102 5.43 8.23 -9.68
N ASP A 103 5.81 8.28 -8.40
CA ASP A 103 5.76 9.52 -7.61
C ASP A 103 7.16 10.06 -7.44
N GLU A 104 7.44 11.20 -8.05
CA GLU A 104 8.73 11.87 -7.85
C GLU A 104 8.78 12.68 -6.55
N GLN A 105 7.59 12.99 -6.00
CA GLN A 105 7.42 13.64 -4.72
C GLN A 105 6.50 12.78 -3.84
N PRO A 106 6.75 12.72 -2.53
CA PRO A 106 5.85 11.98 -1.65
C PRO A 106 4.45 12.58 -1.62
N ARG A 107 3.47 11.71 -1.38
CA ARG A 107 2.07 12.11 -1.14
C ARG A 107 1.59 11.46 0.15
N ILE A 108 0.49 11.95 0.69
CA ILE A 108 -0.05 11.44 1.95
C ILE A 108 -0.83 10.16 1.71
N GLY A 109 -0.56 9.14 2.51
CA GLY A 109 -1.22 7.85 2.46
C GLY A 109 -1.89 7.49 3.78
N HIS A 110 -1.99 6.17 4.04
CA HIS A 110 -2.66 5.66 5.23
C HIS A 110 -2.01 6.19 6.52
N ALA A 111 -2.83 6.39 7.54
CA ALA A 111 -2.38 6.86 8.86
C ALA A 111 -1.46 8.09 8.76
N ASN A 112 -1.74 8.97 7.78
CA ASN A 112 -0.99 10.20 7.55
C ASN A 112 0.50 9.98 7.23
N SER A 113 0.85 8.82 6.68
CA SER A 113 2.21 8.52 6.22
C SER A 113 2.54 9.32 4.97
N ARG A 114 3.84 9.41 4.66
CA ARG A 114 4.32 9.99 3.40
C ARG A 114 4.73 8.84 2.50
N ILE A 115 4.05 8.71 1.36
CA ILE A 115 4.21 7.54 0.50
C ILE A 115 4.66 7.92 -0.90
N ALA A 116 5.25 6.95 -1.59
CA ALA A 116 5.58 7.08 -3.00
C ALA A 116 5.63 5.70 -3.64
N PHE A 117 5.15 5.61 -4.88
CA PHE A 117 5.19 4.37 -5.66
C PHE A 117 6.33 4.41 -6.66
N LEU A 118 6.99 3.26 -6.83
CA LEU A 118 7.99 3.05 -7.88
C LEU A 118 7.30 2.55 -9.14
N ASP A 119 7.90 2.81 -10.30
CA ASP A 119 7.37 2.29 -11.56
C ASP A 119 7.67 0.79 -11.66
N PRO A 120 6.65 -0.07 -11.79
CA PRO A 120 6.86 -1.53 -11.87
C PRO A 120 7.80 -1.95 -13.01
N LYS A 121 7.93 -1.14 -14.05
CA LYS A 121 8.88 -1.42 -15.15
C LYS A 121 10.32 -1.48 -14.66
N SER A 122 10.64 -0.78 -13.58
CA SER A 122 11.98 -0.78 -12.99
C SER A 122 12.18 -1.85 -11.93
N THR A 123 11.11 -2.53 -11.50
CA THR A 123 11.15 -3.46 -10.37
C THR A 123 10.60 -4.84 -10.74
N GLY A 124 10.79 -5.25 -12.00
CA GLY A 124 10.42 -6.60 -12.46
C GLY A 124 8.93 -6.88 -12.39
N ASN A 125 8.10 -5.86 -12.65
CA ASN A 125 6.63 -5.92 -12.60
C ASN A 125 6.06 -6.13 -11.19
N VAL A 126 6.85 -5.85 -10.15
CA VAL A 126 6.36 -5.83 -8.77
C VAL A 126 5.98 -4.40 -8.41
N VAL A 127 4.74 -4.19 -7.98
CA VAL A 127 4.29 -2.88 -7.54
C VAL A 127 4.84 -2.65 -6.13
N ILE A 128 5.71 -1.65 -6.00
CA ILE A 128 6.39 -1.34 -4.73
C ILE A 128 6.03 0.06 -4.28
N GLU A 129 5.62 0.15 -3.03
CA GLU A 129 5.35 1.41 -2.33
C GLU A 129 6.42 1.61 -1.26
N LEU A 130 6.84 2.85 -1.06
CA LEU A 130 7.68 3.24 0.07
C LEU A 130 6.84 4.12 0.99
N ALA A 131 7.02 3.95 2.29
CA ALA A 131 6.30 4.75 3.28
C ALA A 131 7.23 5.21 4.40
N GLU A 132 7.16 6.51 4.68
CA GLU A 132 7.75 7.08 5.89
C GLU A 132 6.59 7.35 6.83
N LEU A 133 6.54 6.64 7.97
CA LEU A 133 5.41 6.73 8.88
C LEU A 133 5.41 8.04 9.65
N ALA A 134 4.20 8.55 9.94
CA ALA A 134 4.03 9.74 10.77
C ALA A 134 4.51 9.47 12.21
N ASN A 135 4.29 8.22 12.68
CA ASN A 135 4.78 7.76 13.98
C ASN A 135 5.68 6.56 13.71
N PRO A 136 6.99 6.76 13.53
CA PRO A 136 7.90 5.67 13.19
C PRO A 136 7.96 4.60 14.26
N SER A 137 8.12 3.36 13.81
CA SER A 137 8.27 2.22 14.71
C SER A 137 9.70 2.10 15.25
#